data_e7aae788df45d02611710f215a30ab6c
#
_entry.id   e7aae788df45d02611710f215a30ab6c
#
_cell.length_a   1.000
_cell.length_b   1.000
_cell.length_c   1.000
_cell.angle_alpha   90.00
_cell.angle_beta   90.00
_cell.angle_gamma   90.00
#
_symmetry.space_group_name_H-M   'P 1'
#
loop_
_entity.id
_entity.type
_entity.pdbx_description
1 polymer ?
#
loop_
_entity_poly.entity_id
_entity_poly.type
_entity_poly.pdbx_seq_one_letter_code
_entity_poly.pdbx_strand_id
1 'polypeptide(L)'
;KGVMPVDNVVIRDTHPAEWLTVSQILAVSSNICAAKIGLGLGEEKLYEAFPRFGFGEKPGIDVPGVASGTLRPRGRGWVQVETASAAFGQGISVTNLQLAMAMSAIANGGELYEPILVKKITTATGELVREAAPTVRRRAIPEGVARTLRELLVAVTEGQGTGLEAAVDGYRVAGKTATAQKTDPATGRYSMDKFTSSFIGFVPAEKPVVAIAVMMDEPMVDHAGGNVAGPIFRRVAQMSLKYRGLTPKGTDRADVAVLAKSPDPANATYALLREAAGKKPAIQEVAAGSGPVPAGKVRVPDMTGWPARAALKAALDLGVSPKVSGTGLLVTQTPSPGQVVDKGATLSLVFEPAS
;
A
#
# COMPACT_ATOMS: atom_id res chain seq x y z
N LYS A 1 -26.78 9.89 -2.53
CA LYS A 1 -27.39 8.81 -1.71
C LYS A 1 -26.43 7.62 -1.43
N GLY A 2 -25.23 7.60 -1.97
CA GLY A 2 -24.17 6.61 -1.68
C GLY A 2 -24.39 5.20 -2.20
N VAL A 3 -25.42 4.98 -3.04
CA VAL A 3 -25.71 3.68 -3.66
C VAL A 3 -26.20 3.88 -5.11
N MET A 4 -25.75 3.01 -6.00
CA MET A 4 -26.15 2.98 -7.42
C MET A 4 -26.36 1.53 -7.86
N PRO A 5 -27.60 1.13 -8.20
CA PRO A 5 -27.85 -0.17 -8.79
C PRO A 5 -27.36 -0.20 -10.24
N VAL A 6 -26.69 -1.28 -10.63
CA VAL A 6 -26.27 -1.59 -12.00
C VAL A 6 -26.52 -3.07 -12.20
N ASP A 7 -27.39 -3.42 -13.11
CA ASP A 7 -27.91 -4.79 -13.28
C ASP A 7 -28.40 -5.35 -11.93
N ASN A 8 -27.87 -6.48 -11.50
CA ASN A 8 -28.19 -7.15 -10.23
C ASN A 8 -27.18 -6.84 -9.09
N VAL A 9 -26.29 -5.84 -9.28
CA VAL A 9 -25.27 -5.44 -8.31
C VAL A 9 -25.55 -4.01 -7.82
N VAL A 10 -25.24 -3.72 -6.56
CA VAL A 10 -25.32 -2.39 -6.00
C VAL A 10 -23.92 -1.86 -5.71
N ILE A 11 -23.50 -0.83 -6.48
CA ILE A 11 -22.25 -0.11 -6.26
C ILE A 11 -22.46 0.87 -5.10
N ARG A 12 -21.46 0.95 -4.23
CA ARG A 12 -21.51 1.79 -3.01
C ARG A 12 -20.27 2.67 -2.92
N ASP A 13 -20.46 3.87 -2.41
CA ASP A 13 -19.39 4.77 -1.99
C ASP A 13 -19.18 4.69 -0.49
N THR A 14 -17.91 4.69 -0.08
CA THR A 14 -17.52 4.80 1.33
C THR A 14 -17.84 6.19 1.89
N HIS A 15 -17.73 7.22 1.06
CA HIS A 15 -18.03 8.62 1.40
C HIS A 15 -19.16 9.15 0.50
N PRO A 16 -20.43 8.96 0.90
CA PRO A 16 -21.58 9.42 0.11
C PRO A 16 -21.59 10.94 -0.06
N ALA A 17 -21.81 11.40 -1.28
CA ALA A 17 -21.97 12.81 -1.61
C ALA A 17 -23.11 13.00 -2.63
N GLU A 18 -23.67 14.21 -2.70
CA GLU A 18 -24.69 14.56 -3.71
C GLU A 18 -24.04 15.04 -5.00
N TRP A 19 -23.02 15.87 -4.87
CA TRP A 19 -22.26 16.44 -5.97
C TRP A 19 -20.77 16.38 -5.70
N LEU A 20 -20.00 15.99 -6.71
CA LEU A 20 -18.53 15.96 -6.67
C LEU A 20 -17.99 16.54 -7.97
N THR A 21 -17.00 17.41 -7.86
CA THR A 21 -16.14 17.78 -8.99
C THR A 21 -15.25 16.61 -9.38
N VAL A 22 -14.67 16.62 -10.58
CA VAL A 22 -13.74 15.56 -11.03
C VAL A 22 -12.56 15.40 -10.04
N SER A 23 -12.04 16.50 -9.51
CA SER A 23 -10.98 16.47 -8.49
C SER A 23 -11.46 15.75 -7.22
N GLN A 24 -12.65 16.08 -6.73
CA GLN A 24 -13.22 15.44 -5.54
C GLN A 24 -13.53 13.95 -5.77
N ILE A 25 -13.97 13.55 -6.98
CA ILE A 25 -14.16 12.13 -7.33
C ILE A 25 -12.88 11.34 -7.09
N LEU A 26 -11.74 11.87 -7.52
CA LEU A 26 -10.43 11.21 -7.32
C LEU A 26 -9.99 11.29 -5.86
N ALA A 27 -10.17 12.44 -5.19
CA ALA A 27 -9.78 12.65 -3.81
C ALA A 27 -10.47 11.68 -2.85
N VAL A 28 -11.81 11.58 -2.91
CA VAL A 28 -12.60 10.71 -2.04
C VAL A 28 -12.78 9.28 -2.59
N SER A 29 -12.23 9.02 -3.78
CA SER A 29 -12.29 7.71 -4.45
C SER A 29 -13.73 7.19 -4.63
N SER A 30 -14.62 8.03 -5.22
CA SER A 30 -16.03 7.64 -5.45
C SER A 30 -16.14 6.57 -6.53
N ASN A 31 -16.58 5.37 -6.13
CA ASN A 31 -16.86 4.26 -7.04
C ASN A 31 -18.05 4.59 -7.97
N ILE A 32 -19.10 5.21 -7.41
CA ILE A 32 -20.31 5.55 -8.15
C ILE A 32 -20.01 6.54 -9.27
N CYS A 33 -19.24 7.59 -8.98
CA CYS A 33 -18.89 8.58 -10.00
C CYS A 33 -17.94 7.99 -11.05
N ALA A 34 -16.97 7.18 -10.65
CA ALA A 34 -16.10 6.45 -11.59
C ALA A 34 -16.91 5.52 -12.50
N ALA A 35 -17.85 4.75 -11.92
CA ALA A 35 -18.77 3.89 -12.69
C ALA A 35 -19.62 4.68 -13.69
N LYS A 36 -20.17 5.84 -13.29
CA LYS A 36 -20.93 6.71 -14.20
C LYS A 36 -20.07 7.21 -15.37
N ILE A 37 -18.83 7.61 -15.10
CA ILE A 37 -17.87 8.03 -16.13
C ILE A 37 -17.58 6.86 -17.06
N GLY A 38 -17.29 5.66 -16.54
CA GLY A 38 -17.01 4.47 -17.33
C GLY A 38 -18.18 4.05 -18.22
N LEU A 39 -19.40 4.04 -17.67
CA LEU A 39 -20.62 3.76 -18.43
C LEU A 39 -20.87 4.81 -19.52
N GLY A 40 -20.60 6.09 -19.24
CA GLY A 40 -20.71 7.17 -20.22
C GLY A 40 -19.66 7.11 -21.33
N LEU A 41 -18.44 6.61 -21.04
CA LEU A 41 -17.41 6.36 -22.05
C LEU A 41 -17.74 5.14 -22.93
N GLY A 42 -18.38 4.15 -22.35
CA GLY A 42 -18.64 2.85 -22.94
C GLY A 42 -17.46 1.88 -22.83
N GLU A 43 -17.76 0.60 -23.00
CA GLU A 43 -16.81 -0.51 -22.90
C GLU A 43 -15.58 -0.32 -23.78
N GLU A 44 -15.81 0.02 -25.04
CA GLU A 44 -14.74 0.08 -26.05
C GLU A 44 -13.65 1.08 -25.67
N LYS A 45 -14.01 2.33 -25.37
CA LYS A 45 -13.06 3.38 -25.01
C LYS A 45 -12.37 3.09 -23.67
N LEU A 46 -13.10 2.52 -22.71
CA LEU A 46 -12.54 2.14 -21.43
C LEU A 46 -11.51 1.01 -21.60
N TYR A 47 -11.85 -0.03 -22.37
CA TYR A 47 -10.94 -1.14 -22.64
C TYR A 47 -9.68 -0.68 -23.37
N GLU A 48 -9.79 0.20 -24.37
CA GLU A 48 -8.64 0.73 -25.12
C GLU A 48 -7.67 1.56 -24.26
N ALA A 49 -8.16 2.12 -23.16
CA ALA A 49 -7.30 2.88 -22.25
C ALA A 49 -6.29 2.00 -21.51
N PHE A 50 -6.65 0.78 -21.13
CA PHE A 50 -5.78 -0.09 -20.34
C PHE A 50 -4.45 -0.46 -21.02
N PRO A 51 -4.43 -0.98 -22.26
CA PRO A 51 -3.17 -1.28 -22.94
C PRO A 51 -2.31 -0.04 -23.19
N ARG A 52 -2.89 1.15 -23.35
CA ARG A 52 -2.10 2.40 -23.51
C ARG A 52 -1.14 2.59 -22.34
N PHE A 53 -1.56 2.21 -21.13
CA PHE A 53 -0.74 2.26 -19.91
C PHE A 53 0.06 0.99 -19.64
N GLY A 54 0.03 -0.01 -20.54
CA GLY A 54 0.78 -1.25 -20.43
C GLY A 54 0.09 -2.35 -19.62
N PHE A 55 -1.19 -2.17 -19.26
CA PHE A 55 -1.95 -3.22 -18.58
C PHE A 55 -2.31 -4.35 -19.56
N GLY A 56 -2.26 -5.60 -19.06
CA GLY A 56 -2.48 -6.80 -19.87
C GLY A 56 -1.30 -7.23 -20.74
N GLU A 57 -0.18 -6.50 -20.70
CA GLU A 57 1.04 -6.78 -21.45
C GLU A 57 2.21 -7.08 -20.48
N LYS A 58 3.17 -7.89 -20.92
CA LYS A 58 4.42 -8.05 -20.15
C LYS A 58 5.16 -6.72 -20.10
N PRO A 59 5.66 -6.30 -18.92
CA PRO A 59 6.36 -5.01 -18.75
C PRO A 59 7.60 -4.80 -19.64
N GLY A 60 8.20 -5.87 -20.17
CA GLY A 60 9.38 -5.76 -21.04
C GLY A 60 10.71 -5.79 -20.29
N ILE A 61 10.74 -6.26 -19.05
CA ILE A 61 12.00 -6.57 -18.34
C ILE A 61 12.39 -8.03 -18.54
N ASP A 62 13.70 -8.25 -18.65
CA ASP A 62 14.29 -9.59 -18.83
C ASP A 62 14.53 -10.24 -17.46
N VAL A 63 13.42 -10.67 -16.81
CA VAL A 63 13.45 -11.36 -15.52
C VAL A 63 12.48 -12.55 -15.59
N PRO A 64 12.88 -13.75 -15.11
CA PRO A 64 11.98 -14.90 -15.04
C PRO A 64 10.75 -14.61 -14.19
N GLY A 65 9.58 -15.14 -14.61
CA GLY A 65 8.33 -15.06 -13.85
C GLY A 65 7.57 -13.74 -13.93
N VAL A 66 7.92 -12.86 -14.86
CA VAL A 66 7.18 -11.59 -15.05
C VAL A 66 5.77 -11.85 -15.60
N ALA A 67 4.77 -11.46 -14.83
CA ALA A 67 3.36 -11.57 -15.22
C ALA A 67 2.91 -10.38 -16.08
N SER A 68 1.92 -10.62 -16.95
CA SER A 68 1.25 -9.58 -17.76
C SER A 68 0.02 -8.98 -17.07
N GLY A 69 -0.37 -9.52 -15.91
CA GLY A 69 -1.71 -9.25 -15.39
C GLY A 69 -2.80 -9.90 -16.25
N THR A 70 -4.04 -9.55 -15.98
CA THR A 70 -5.18 -10.07 -16.74
C THR A 70 -6.16 -8.95 -17.02
N LEU A 71 -6.48 -8.74 -18.30
CA LEU A 71 -7.61 -7.95 -18.76
C LEU A 71 -8.66 -8.90 -19.29
N ARG A 72 -9.94 -8.59 -19.10
CA ARG A 72 -11.00 -9.39 -19.68
C ARG A 72 -10.89 -9.39 -21.21
N PRO A 73 -11.12 -10.54 -21.88
CA PRO A 73 -11.13 -10.60 -23.33
C PRO A 73 -12.24 -9.72 -23.92
N ARG A 74 -11.92 -9.00 -25.00
CA ARG A 74 -12.82 -8.12 -25.74
C ARG A 74 -13.93 -8.86 -26.49
N GLY A 75 -13.79 -10.17 -26.70
CA GLY A 75 -14.52 -10.93 -27.73
C GLY A 75 -15.98 -11.23 -27.45
N ARG A 76 -16.53 -10.94 -26.27
CA ARG A 76 -17.95 -11.25 -25.95
C ARG A 76 -18.76 -10.07 -25.42
N GLY A 77 -18.23 -8.85 -25.52
CA GLY A 77 -18.85 -7.66 -24.93
C GLY A 77 -18.90 -7.71 -23.40
N TRP A 78 -18.87 -6.57 -22.78
CA TRP A 78 -19.04 -6.45 -21.33
C TRP A 78 -20.48 -6.09 -21.01
N VAL A 79 -21.03 -6.73 -19.99
CA VAL A 79 -22.31 -6.27 -19.43
C VAL A 79 -22.09 -4.97 -18.65
N GLN A 80 -23.16 -4.22 -18.37
CA GLN A 80 -23.05 -2.89 -17.74
C GLN A 80 -22.29 -2.91 -16.43
N VAL A 81 -22.53 -3.93 -15.58
CA VAL A 81 -21.82 -4.07 -14.30
C VAL A 81 -20.33 -4.31 -14.48
N GLU A 82 -19.90 -4.96 -15.54
CA GLU A 82 -18.48 -5.20 -15.83
C GLU A 82 -17.80 -3.89 -16.25
N THR A 83 -18.43 -3.11 -17.13
CA THR A 83 -17.94 -1.78 -17.52
C THR A 83 -17.88 -0.82 -16.33
N ALA A 84 -18.93 -0.79 -15.51
CA ALA A 84 -19.00 0.02 -14.31
C ALA A 84 -17.88 -0.37 -13.31
N SER A 85 -17.69 -1.68 -13.09
CA SER A 85 -16.69 -2.20 -12.15
C SER A 85 -15.25 -1.94 -12.61
N ALA A 86 -14.99 -2.11 -13.92
CA ALA A 86 -13.67 -1.83 -14.49
C ALA A 86 -13.27 -0.35 -14.35
N ALA A 87 -14.23 0.57 -14.37
CA ALA A 87 -13.98 2.00 -14.21
C ALA A 87 -13.39 2.40 -12.85
N PHE A 88 -13.60 1.61 -11.80
CA PHE A 88 -12.96 1.81 -10.49
C PHE A 88 -11.98 0.70 -10.13
N GLY A 89 -11.54 -0.11 -11.11
CA GLY A 89 -10.42 -1.03 -10.95
C GLY A 89 -10.77 -2.45 -10.53
N GLN A 90 -12.04 -2.84 -10.57
CA GLN A 90 -12.47 -4.21 -10.33
C GLN A 90 -12.49 -5.02 -11.65
N GLY A 91 -12.31 -6.34 -11.57
CA GLY A 91 -12.35 -7.22 -12.73
C GLY A 91 -11.11 -7.18 -13.63
N ILE A 92 -10.06 -6.50 -13.22
CA ILE A 92 -8.72 -6.52 -13.84
C ILE A 92 -7.67 -6.94 -12.81
N SER A 93 -6.61 -7.59 -13.28
CA SER A 93 -5.44 -7.91 -12.46
C SER A 93 -4.20 -7.28 -13.07
N VAL A 94 -3.43 -6.57 -12.25
CA VAL A 94 -2.23 -5.84 -12.69
C VAL A 94 -1.08 -6.10 -11.73
N THR A 95 0.14 -6.01 -12.24
CA THR A 95 1.34 -6.13 -11.40
C THR A 95 1.71 -4.78 -10.78
N ASN A 96 2.42 -4.81 -9.66
CA ASN A 96 2.93 -3.60 -9.01
C ASN A 96 3.86 -2.81 -9.95
N LEU A 97 4.62 -3.49 -10.79
CA LEU A 97 5.47 -2.84 -11.81
C LEU A 97 4.62 -2.12 -12.87
N GLN A 98 3.53 -2.72 -13.35
CA GLN A 98 2.63 -2.05 -14.30
C GLN A 98 1.99 -0.80 -13.69
N LEU A 99 1.61 -0.83 -12.41
CA LEU A 99 1.10 0.35 -11.70
C LEU A 99 2.14 1.45 -11.61
N ALA A 100 3.39 1.10 -11.27
CA ALA A 100 4.49 2.07 -11.22
C ALA A 100 4.79 2.68 -12.59
N MET A 101 4.78 1.87 -13.65
CA MET A 101 4.97 2.33 -15.04
C MET A 101 3.84 3.25 -15.50
N ALA A 102 2.58 2.90 -15.22
CA ALA A 102 1.42 3.72 -15.57
C ALA A 102 1.47 5.09 -14.85
N MET A 103 1.81 5.08 -13.55
CA MET A 103 1.96 6.31 -12.78
C MET A 103 3.16 7.13 -13.28
N SER A 104 4.26 6.48 -13.68
CA SER A 104 5.41 7.15 -14.31
C SER A 104 5.04 7.81 -15.63
N ALA A 105 4.17 7.19 -16.44
CA ALA A 105 3.69 7.78 -17.69
C ALA A 105 2.89 9.07 -17.43
N ILE A 106 2.05 9.12 -16.40
CA ILE A 106 1.36 10.35 -16.00
C ILE A 106 2.37 11.41 -15.52
N ALA A 107 3.35 10.98 -14.72
CA ALA A 107 4.36 11.85 -14.14
C ALA A 107 5.25 12.54 -15.19
N ASN A 108 5.61 11.85 -16.28
CA ASN A 108 6.56 12.34 -17.29
C ASN A 108 5.93 13.04 -18.51
N GLY A 109 4.62 13.31 -18.48
CA GLY A 109 3.94 13.99 -19.59
C GLY A 109 3.26 13.05 -20.58
N GLY A 110 3.00 11.79 -20.19
CA GLY A 110 2.13 10.88 -20.94
C GLY A 110 2.85 9.81 -21.76
N GLU A 111 4.15 9.64 -21.59
CA GLU A 111 4.93 8.62 -22.29
C GLU A 111 5.16 7.37 -21.43
N LEU A 112 4.79 6.21 -21.95
CA LEU A 112 5.10 4.93 -21.35
C LEU A 112 6.47 4.46 -21.84
N TYR A 113 7.43 4.35 -20.92
CA TYR A 113 8.78 3.87 -21.20
C TYR A 113 8.90 2.37 -20.98
N GLU A 114 9.89 1.77 -21.64
CA GLU A 114 10.35 0.43 -21.28
C GLU A 114 11.11 0.49 -19.95
N PRO A 115 10.79 -0.38 -18.98
CA PRO A 115 11.49 -0.37 -17.70
C PRO A 115 12.90 -0.92 -17.84
N ILE A 116 13.89 -0.25 -17.27
CA ILE A 116 15.28 -0.66 -17.24
C ILE A 116 15.62 -1.16 -15.84
N LEU A 117 15.90 -2.44 -15.69
CA LEU A 117 16.35 -3.03 -14.44
C LEU A 117 17.89 -3.02 -14.34
N VAL A 118 18.57 -3.40 -15.43
CA VAL A 118 20.03 -3.41 -15.51
C VAL A 118 20.46 -2.26 -16.42
N LYS A 119 21.02 -1.22 -15.81
CA LYS A 119 21.45 -0.02 -16.53
C LYS A 119 22.72 -0.28 -17.36
N LYS A 120 23.70 -1.00 -16.78
CA LYS A 120 25.03 -1.17 -17.39
C LYS A 120 25.60 -2.52 -17.01
N ILE A 121 26.24 -3.17 -17.99
CA ILE A 121 27.02 -4.40 -17.81
C ILE A 121 28.45 -4.09 -18.28
N THR A 122 29.42 -4.42 -17.43
CA THR A 122 30.86 -4.29 -17.75
C THR A 122 31.57 -5.62 -17.52
N THR A 123 32.70 -5.85 -18.23
CA THR A 123 33.62 -6.94 -17.92
C THR A 123 34.29 -6.74 -16.56
N ALA A 124 34.97 -7.75 -16.03
CA ALA A 124 35.78 -7.64 -14.82
C ALA A 124 36.90 -6.58 -14.94
N THR A 125 37.34 -6.27 -16.17
CA THR A 125 38.34 -5.25 -16.47
C THR A 125 37.76 -3.86 -16.66
N GLY A 126 36.43 -3.70 -16.53
CA GLY A 126 35.71 -2.41 -16.63
C GLY A 126 35.28 -2.02 -18.04
N GLU A 127 35.55 -2.86 -19.05
CA GLU A 127 35.13 -2.61 -20.42
C GLU A 127 33.61 -2.70 -20.55
N LEU A 128 32.99 -1.76 -21.29
CA LEU A 128 31.55 -1.70 -21.49
C LEU A 128 31.08 -2.85 -22.38
N VAL A 129 30.23 -3.74 -21.85
CA VAL A 129 29.56 -4.81 -22.60
C VAL A 129 28.22 -4.33 -23.14
N ARG A 130 27.42 -3.67 -22.28
CA ARG A 130 26.08 -3.19 -22.62
C ARG A 130 25.70 -2.02 -21.72
N GLU A 131 25.05 -1.02 -22.31
CA GLU A 131 24.35 0.05 -21.58
C GLU A 131 22.95 0.22 -22.13
N ALA A 132 21.97 0.26 -21.22
CA ALA A 132 20.57 0.46 -21.59
C ALA A 132 20.27 1.97 -21.69
N ALA A 133 19.61 2.37 -22.77
CA ALA A 133 19.09 3.73 -22.96
C ALA A 133 17.58 3.75 -22.73
N PRO A 134 17.02 4.87 -22.20
CA PRO A 134 15.57 5.05 -22.07
C PRO A 134 14.90 4.94 -23.45
N THR A 135 13.89 4.07 -23.55
CA THR A 135 13.12 3.85 -24.78
C THR A 135 11.65 4.10 -24.53
N VAL A 136 11.06 4.98 -25.31
CA VAL A 136 9.61 5.24 -25.28
C VAL A 136 8.90 4.07 -25.97
N ARG A 137 8.06 3.36 -25.23
CA ARG A 137 7.25 2.29 -25.78
C ARG A 137 6.06 2.83 -26.57
N ARG A 138 5.39 3.81 -26.02
CA ARG A 138 4.29 4.55 -26.66
C ARG A 138 3.91 5.80 -25.87
N ARG A 139 3.16 6.69 -26.51
CA ARG A 139 2.45 7.75 -25.80
C ARG A 139 1.11 7.23 -25.30
N ALA A 140 0.95 7.14 -23.98
CA ALA A 140 -0.27 6.66 -23.33
C ALA A 140 -1.40 7.70 -23.39
N ILE A 141 -1.07 8.98 -23.11
CA ILE A 141 -1.99 10.12 -23.09
C ILE A 141 -1.30 11.38 -23.61
N PRO A 142 -2.05 12.38 -24.11
CA PRO A 142 -1.51 13.69 -24.44
C PRO A 142 -0.88 14.39 -23.24
N GLU A 143 0.15 15.19 -23.46
CA GLU A 143 0.87 15.92 -22.42
C GLU A 143 -0.04 16.82 -21.58
N GLY A 144 -0.96 17.56 -22.23
CA GLY A 144 -1.93 18.41 -21.53
C GLY A 144 -2.83 17.62 -20.59
N VAL A 145 -3.25 16.39 -20.99
CA VAL A 145 -4.04 15.49 -20.14
C VAL A 145 -3.20 15.00 -18.96
N ALA A 146 -1.94 14.61 -19.19
CA ALA A 146 -1.03 14.20 -18.11
C ALA A 146 -0.82 15.32 -17.09
N ARG A 147 -0.67 16.57 -17.53
CA ARG A 147 -0.57 17.76 -16.67
C ARG A 147 -1.81 17.95 -15.81
N THR A 148 -3.00 17.87 -16.41
CA THR A 148 -4.26 17.96 -15.68
C THR A 148 -4.41 16.84 -14.66
N LEU A 149 -4.09 15.60 -15.04
CA LEU A 149 -4.15 14.45 -14.10
C LEU A 149 -3.20 14.60 -12.92
N ARG A 150 -1.99 15.14 -13.13
CA ARG A 150 -1.06 15.40 -12.03
C ARG A 150 -1.68 16.29 -10.96
N GLU A 151 -2.30 17.41 -11.36
CA GLU A 151 -2.95 18.32 -10.44
C GLU A 151 -4.18 17.68 -9.75
N LEU A 152 -4.98 16.92 -10.49
CA LEU A 152 -6.12 16.22 -9.91
C LEU A 152 -5.71 15.15 -8.89
N LEU A 153 -4.60 14.43 -9.13
CA LEU A 153 -4.08 13.40 -8.24
C LEU A 153 -3.48 13.96 -6.95
N VAL A 154 -3.09 15.22 -6.91
CA VAL A 154 -2.64 15.89 -5.68
C VAL A 154 -3.77 15.98 -4.66
N ALA A 155 -5.01 16.19 -5.09
CA ALA A 155 -6.16 16.26 -4.18
C ALA A 155 -6.37 14.97 -3.35
N VAL A 156 -5.77 13.85 -3.75
CA VAL A 156 -5.82 12.58 -2.99
C VAL A 156 -4.99 12.65 -1.69
N THR A 157 -3.91 13.43 -1.69
CA THR A 157 -3.00 13.57 -0.54
C THR A 157 -3.18 14.89 0.22
N GLU A 158 -4.18 15.69 -0.17
CA GLU A 158 -4.50 16.98 0.45
C GLU A 158 -5.98 17.05 0.87
N GLY A 159 -6.32 17.96 1.76
CA GLY A 159 -7.69 18.26 2.17
C GLY A 159 -8.45 17.06 2.74
N GLN A 160 -9.47 16.59 2.04
CA GLN A 160 -10.29 15.43 2.41
C GLN A 160 -9.92 14.18 1.61
N GLY A 161 -8.71 14.13 1.05
CA GLY A 161 -8.25 13.01 0.25
C GLY A 161 -8.06 11.73 1.05
N THR A 162 -8.20 10.59 0.37
CA THR A 162 -8.05 9.26 1.00
C THR A 162 -6.60 8.85 1.25
N GLY A 163 -5.62 9.64 0.80
CA GLY A 163 -4.19 9.33 0.86
C GLY A 163 -3.36 10.30 1.70
N LEU A 164 -3.94 10.95 2.72
CA LEU A 164 -3.25 11.94 3.56
C LEU A 164 -1.97 11.39 4.21
N GLU A 165 -1.98 10.11 4.56
CA GLU A 165 -0.82 9.43 5.16
C GLU A 165 0.38 9.27 4.20
N ALA A 166 0.17 9.47 2.89
CA ALA A 166 1.24 9.48 1.89
C ALA A 166 1.88 10.86 1.68
N ALA A 167 1.36 11.91 2.32
CA ALA A 167 1.90 13.26 2.19
C ALA A 167 3.37 13.33 2.65
N VAL A 168 4.18 14.10 1.94
CA VAL A 168 5.61 14.29 2.20
C VAL A 168 5.87 15.76 2.49
N ASP A 169 6.39 16.06 3.67
CA ASP A 169 6.64 17.43 4.11
C ASP A 169 7.50 18.20 3.12
N GLY A 170 7.05 19.41 2.76
CA GLY A 170 7.73 20.28 1.82
C GLY A 170 7.60 19.91 0.34
N TYR A 171 6.80 18.88 0.00
CA TYR A 171 6.52 18.48 -1.37
C TYR A 171 5.04 18.13 -1.55
N ARG A 172 4.47 18.54 -2.67
CA ARG A 172 3.17 18.03 -3.08
C ARG A 172 3.32 16.63 -3.68
N VAL A 173 2.48 15.72 -3.26
CA VAL A 173 2.44 14.33 -3.72
C VAL A 173 1.23 14.15 -4.61
N ALA A 174 1.41 13.58 -5.79
CA ALA A 174 0.31 13.14 -6.64
C ALA A 174 0.17 11.62 -6.52
N GLY A 175 -1.02 11.10 -6.22
CA GLY A 175 -1.18 9.66 -6.04
C GLY A 175 -2.62 9.20 -6.02
N LYS A 176 -2.80 7.90 -5.81
CA LYS A 176 -4.11 7.25 -5.67
C LYS A 176 -4.04 6.08 -4.70
N THR A 177 -4.99 6.02 -3.80
CA THR A 177 -5.25 4.88 -2.93
C THR A 177 -6.03 3.81 -3.66
N ALA A 178 -5.82 2.55 -3.33
CA ALA A 178 -6.68 1.47 -3.75
C ALA A 178 -6.85 0.45 -2.61
N THR A 179 -8.06 -0.11 -2.54
CA THR A 179 -8.42 -1.19 -1.62
C THR A 179 -9.28 -2.16 -2.41
N ALA A 180 -8.67 -3.25 -2.87
CA ALA A 180 -9.32 -4.25 -3.69
C ALA A 180 -9.60 -5.52 -2.89
N GLN A 181 -10.84 -6.00 -2.93
CA GLN A 181 -11.19 -7.31 -2.39
C GLN A 181 -10.54 -8.41 -3.22
N LYS A 182 -9.98 -9.41 -2.57
CA LYS A 182 -9.44 -10.60 -3.23
C LYS A 182 -10.56 -11.56 -3.59
N THR A 183 -10.40 -12.26 -4.69
CA THR A 183 -11.31 -13.35 -5.04
C THR A 183 -10.98 -14.57 -4.20
N ASP A 184 -11.97 -15.15 -3.55
CA ASP A 184 -11.86 -16.44 -2.87
C ASP A 184 -11.78 -17.56 -3.93
N PRO A 185 -10.68 -18.31 -3.98
CA PRO A 185 -10.51 -19.39 -4.97
C PRO A 185 -11.56 -20.49 -4.89
N ALA A 186 -12.12 -20.72 -3.71
CA ALA A 186 -13.11 -21.80 -3.50
C ALA A 186 -14.50 -21.44 -4.03
N THR A 187 -14.88 -20.15 -3.94
CA THR A 187 -16.23 -19.70 -4.31
C THR A 187 -16.26 -18.89 -5.60
N GLY A 188 -15.11 -18.37 -6.07
CA GLY A 188 -15.00 -17.45 -7.18
C GLY A 188 -15.59 -16.06 -6.89
N ARG A 189 -16.00 -15.76 -5.65
CA ARG A 189 -16.58 -14.49 -5.21
C ARG A 189 -15.55 -13.63 -4.52
N TYR A 190 -15.82 -12.33 -4.43
CA TYR A 190 -14.99 -11.42 -3.62
C TYR A 190 -15.08 -11.77 -2.14
N SER A 191 -13.91 -11.88 -1.49
CA SER A 191 -13.81 -12.07 -0.04
C SER A 191 -14.27 -10.83 0.71
N MET A 192 -14.86 -11.01 1.89
CA MET A 192 -15.27 -9.91 2.75
C MET A 192 -14.16 -9.47 3.73
N ASP A 193 -13.12 -10.28 3.88
CA ASP A 193 -12.04 -10.14 4.88
C ASP A 193 -10.63 -10.09 4.28
N LYS A 194 -10.48 -10.42 2.99
CA LYS A 194 -9.19 -10.42 2.30
C LYS A 194 -9.09 -9.31 1.28
N PHE A 195 -8.11 -8.43 1.48
CA PHE A 195 -7.91 -7.26 0.65
C PHE A 195 -6.47 -7.16 0.16
N THR A 196 -6.30 -6.54 -1.00
CA THR A 196 -5.03 -5.98 -1.44
C THR A 196 -5.13 -4.48 -1.31
N SER A 197 -4.29 -3.89 -0.48
CA SER A 197 -4.29 -2.47 -0.17
C SER A 197 -3.08 -1.80 -0.78
N SER A 198 -3.26 -0.71 -1.51
CA SER A 198 -2.15 -0.07 -2.20
C SER A 198 -2.24 1.44 -2.21
N PHE A 199 -1.08 2.05 -2.38
CA PHE A 199 -0.91 3.45 -2.73
C PHE A 199 0.11 3.56 -3.86
N ILE A 200 -0.25 4.25 -4.92
CA ILE A 200 0.63 4.54 -6.06
C ILE A 200 0.69 6.04 -6.28
N GLY A 201 1.87 6.56 -6.56
CA GLY A 201 2.03 8.00 -6.73
C GLY A 201 3.43 8.39 -7.18
N PHE A 202 3.65 9.69 -7.28
CA PHE A 202 4.95 10.29 -7.59
C PHE A 202 5.15 11.60 -6.83
N VAL A 203 6.40 11.95 -6.68
CA VAL A 203 6.81 13.15 -5.94
C VAL A 203 8.11 13.74 -6.51
N PRO A 204 8.28 15.09 -6.52
CA PRO A 204 7.26 16.14 -6.33
C PRO A 204 6.22 16.13 -7.46
N ALA A 205 5.00 16.61 -7.21
CA ALA A 205 3.93 16.61 -8.23
C ALA A 205 4.26 17.54 -9.42
N GLU A 206 4.90 18.70 -9.16
CA GLU A 206 5.22 19.70 -10.17
C GLU A 206 6.36 19.26 -11.10
N LYS A 207 7.40 18.67 -10.52
CA LYS A 207 8.57 18.14 -11.23
C LYS A 207 8.90 16.75 -10.73
N PRO A 208 8.20 15.73 -11.20
CA PRO A 208 8.34 14.36 -10.71
C PRO A 208 9.78 13.83 -10.84
N VAL A 209 10.26 13.23 -9.76
CA VAL A 209 11.60 12.64 -9.67
C VAL A 209 11.53 11.13 -9.45
N VAL A 210 10.51 10.70 -8.71
CA VAL A 210 10.30 9.28 -8.41
C VAL A 210 8.82 8.95 -8.43
N ALA A 211 8.48 7.83 -9.08
CA ALA A 211 7.18 7.19 -8.99
C ALA A 211 7.33 5.91 -8.16
N ILE A 212 6.37 5.68 -7.25
CA ILE A 212 6.42 4.60 -6.29
C ILE A 212 5.07 3.90 -6.28
N ALA A 213 5.07 2.58 -6.30
CA ALA A 213 3.90 1.75 -6.08
C ALA A 213 4.13 0.86 -4.86
N VAL A 214 3.24 0.98 -3.88
CA VAL A 214 3.23 0.17 -2.66
C VAL A 214 2.00 -0.70 -2.68
N MET A 215 2.17 -1.99 -2.45
CA MET A 215 1.10 -2.98 -2.36
C MET A 215 1.29 -3.80 -1.10
N MET A 216 0.22 -3.92 -0.32
CA MET A 216 0.13 -4.75 0.88
C MET A 216 -0.89 -5.85 0.62
N ASP A 217 -0.45 -7.09 0.71
CA ASP A 217 -1.32 -8.26 0.53
C ASP A 217 -1.84 -8.72 1.87
N GLU A 218 -3.17 -8.81 2.00
CA GLU A 218 -3.90 -9.25 3.20
C GLU A 218 -3.44 -8.53 4.49
N PRO A 219 -3.45 -7.19 4.56
CA PRO A 219 -3.09 -6.50 5.80
C PRO A 219 -4.11 -6.82 6.90
N MET A 220 -3.62 -7.13 8.11
CA MET A 220 -4.44 -7.73 9.16
C MET A 220 -5.17 -6.74 10.07
N VAL A 221 -4.66 -5.51 10.22
CA VAL A 221 -5.18 -4.53 11.20
C VAL A 221 -6.13 -3.53 10.56
N ASP A 222 -5.79 -3.05 9.38
CA ASP A 222 -6.56 -2.12 8.56
C ASP A 222 -6.35 -2.51 7.10
N HIS A 223 -7.35 -2.31 6.27
CA HIS A 223 -7.30 -2.63 4.85
C HIS A 223 -7.42 -1.40 3.95
N ALA A 224 -7.62 -0.20 4.51
CA ALA A 224 -7.65 1.02 3.71
C ALA A 224 -6.26 1.33 3.13
N GLY A 225 -6.13 1.39 1.79
CA GLY A 225 -4.84 1.59 1.11
C GLY A 225 -4.11 2.85 1.55
N GLY A 226 -4.85 3.95 1.84
CA GLY A 226 -4.28 5.18 2.39
C GLY A 226 -3.58 4.96 3.73
N ASN A 227 -4.23 4.24 4.64
CA ASN A 227 -3.75 4.02 6.00
C ASN A 227 -2.59 3.03 6.08
N VAL A 228 -2.58 1.97 5.26
CA VAL A 228 -1.54 0.93 5.35
C VAL A 228 -0.41 1.11 4.34
N ALA A 229 -0.69 1.53 3.12
CA ALA A 229 0.31 1.74 2.08
C ALA A 229 0.85 3.18 2.02
N GLY A 230 0.03 4.17 2.40
CA GLY A 230 0.42 5.59 2.44
C GLY A 230 1.66 5.88 3.27
N PRO A 231 1.75 5.45 4.54
CA PRO A 231 2.93 5.67 5.38
C PRO A 231 4.21 5.03 4.80
N ILE A 232 4.09 3.88 4.15
CA ILE A 232 5.22 3.22 3.49
C ILE A 232 5.67 4.03 2.28
N PHE A 233 4.71 4.47 1.44
CA PHE A 233 4.99 5.36 0.31
C PHE A 233 5.72 6.62 0.79
N ARG A 234 5.20 7.33 1.80
CA ARG A 234 5.83 8.53 2.38
C ARG A 234 7.29 8.27 2.77
N ARG A 235 7.54 7.19 3.49
CA ARG A 235 8.90 6.84 3.93
C ARG A 235 9.84 6.57 2.76
N VAL A 236 9.39 5.78 1.77
CA VAL A 236 10.19 5.48 0.56
C VAL A 236 10.43 6.75 -0.24
N ALA A 237 9.42 7.61 -0.39
CA ALA A 237 9.53 8.89 -1.08
C ALA A 237 10.57 9.81 -0.42
N GLN A 238 10.50 10.00 0.90
CA GLN A 238 11.47 10.80 1.66
C GLN A 238 12.90 10.28 1.49
N MET A 239 13.09 8.96 1.60
CA MET A 239 14.41 8.35 1.40
C MET A 239 14.92 8.54 -0.03
N SER A 240 14.05 8.39 -1.02
CA SER A 240 14.39 8.57 -2.44
C SER A 240 14.75 10.02 -2.78
N LEU A 241 13.98 10.99 -2.28
CA LEU A 241 14.27 12.41 -2.45
C LEU A 241 15.62 12.78 -1.80
N LYS A 242 15.86 12.33 -0.57
CA LYS A 242 17.14 12.52 0.11
C LYS A 242 18.31 11.91 -0.66
N TYR A 243 18.15 10.69 -1.16
CA TYR A 243 19.17 10.01 -1.99
C TYR A 243 19.48 10.80 -3.28
N ARG A 244 18.48 11.47 -3.85
CA ARG A 244 18.61 12.33 -5.04
C ARG A 244 19.12 13.74 -4.71
N GLY A 245 19.46 14.02 -3.45
CA GLY A 245 19.94 15.32 -3.02
C GLY A 245 18.86 16.41 -2.97
N LEU A 246 17.60 16.03 -3.00
CA LEU A 246 16.47 16.94 -2.89
C LEU A 246 16.08 17.08 -1.41
N THR A 247 16.22 18.30 -0.89
CA THR A 247 15.75 18.70 0.44
C THR A 247 14.60 19.68 0.28
N PRO A 248 13.57 19.64 1.15
CA PRO A 248 12.47 20.59 1.12
C PRO A 248 12.99 22.03 1.15
N LYS A 249 12.44 22.92 0.32
CA LYS A 249 12.75 24.34 0.38
C LYS A 249 12.22 24.90 1.70
N GLY A 250 13.10 25.50 2.51
CA GLY A 250 12.72 26.14 3.77
C GLY A 250 13.05 25.34 5.04
N THR A 251 13.64 24.17 4.91
CA THR A 251 14.22 23.46 6.08
C THR A 251 15.72 23.76 6.16
N ASP A 252 16.10 24.85 6.83
CA ASP A 252 17.44 24.97 7.38
C ASP A 252 17.71 23.81 8.33
N ARG A 253 18.99 23.39 8.45
CA ARG A 253 19.41 22.27 9.31
C ARG A 253 18.83 22.29 10.73
N ALA A 254 18.40 23.46 11.22
CA ALA A 254 17.75 23.66 12.50
C ALA A 254 16.32 23.05 12.55
N ASP A 255 15.56 23.14 11.45
CA ASP A 255 14.17 22.65 11.40
C ASP A 255 14.08 21.13 11.31
N VAL A 256 15.10 20.46 10.75
CA VAL A 256 15.16 18.99 10.74
C VAL A 256 15.27 18.42 12.16
N ALA A 257 15.91 19.16 13.07
CA ALA A 257 15.98 18.76 14.49
C ALA A 257 14.67 19.04 15.25
N VAL A 258 13.88 20.05 14.78
CA VAL A 258 12.56 20.40 15.36
C VAL A 258 11.46 19.47 14.81
N LEU A 259 11.49 19.10 13.51
CA LEU A 259 10.57 18.14 12.91
C LEU A 259 10.72 16.73 13.52
N ALA A 260 11.92 16.40 14.02
CA ALA A 260 12.12 15.19 14.82
C ALA A 260 11.48 15.28 16.23
N LYS A 261 11.00 16.43 16.64
CA LYS A 261 10.40 16.72 17.97
C LYS A 261 8.93 17.19 17.91
N SER A 262 8.39 17.51 16.74
CA SER A 262 6.98 17.87 16.60
C SER A 262 6.12 16.60 16.67
N PRO A 263 5.13 16.52 17.55
CA PRO A 263 4.15 15.44 17.51
C PRO A 263 3.22 15.68 16.32
N ASP A 264 3.49 15.00 15.20
CA ASP A 264 2.58 14.86 14.07
C ASP A 264 1.29 14.19 14.60
N PRO A 265 0.07 14.74 14.35
CA PRO A 265 -1.18 14.10 14.76
C PRO A 265 -1.36 12.70 14.15
N ALA A 266 -0.82 12.43 12.96
CA ALA A 266 -0.67 11.08 12.42
C ALA A 266 0.31 10.24 13.24
N ASN A 267 1.29 10.85 13.89
CA ASN A 267 2.14 10.23 14.91
C ASN A 267 1.42 10.04 16.27
N ALA A 268 0.28 10.65 16.54
CA ALA A 268 -0.39 10.41 17.81
C ALA A 268 -0.90 8.96 17.91
N THR A 269 -1.42 8.39 16.83
CA THR A 269 -1.75 6.95 16.77
C THR A 269 -0.47 6.11 16.63
N TYR A 270 0.55 6.59 15.90
CA TYR A 270 1.86 5.95 15.82
C TYR A 270 2.74 6.26 17.05
N ALA A 271 2.56 7.40 17.72
CA ALA A 271 3.22 7.69 19.00
C ALA A 271 2.56 6.91 20.14
N LEU A 272 1.26 6.71 20.13
CA LEU A 272 0.59 5.77 21.01
C LEU A 272 1.01 4.32 20.69
N LEU A 273 1.15 3.96 19.41
CA LEU A 273 1.69 2.67 18.98
C LEU A 273 3.22 2.58 19.20
N ARG A 274 3.95 3.68 19.17
CA ARG A 274 5.38 3.76 19.44
C ARG A 274 5.68 3.97 20.92
N GLU A 275 4.83 4.65 21.68
CA GLU A 275 4.84 4.63 23.15
C GLU A 275 4.37 3.28 23.69
N ALA A 276 3.39 2.64 23.06
CA ALA A 276 3.06 1.25 23.34
C ALA A 276 4.16 0.28 22.86
N ALA A 277 4.89 0.60 21.77
CA ALA A 277 6.01 -0.22 21.27
C ALA A 277 7.39 0.28 21.73
N GLY A 278 7.52 1.49 22.21
CA GLY A 278 8.78 2.09 22.70
C GLY A 278 8.91 2.20 24.22
N LYS A 279 7.84 2.08 24.95
CA LYS A 279 7.90 1.40 26.22
C LYS A 279 8.17 -0.06 25.86
N LYS A 280 9.45 -0.46 25.81
CA LYS A 280 9.74 -1.75 26.41
C LYS A 280 8.95 -1.70 27.72
N PRO A 281 7.85 -2.45 27.89
CA PRO A 281 7.36 -2.65 29.22
C PRO A 281 8.64 -3.11 29.92
N ALA A 282 9.08 -2.34 30.91
CA ALA A 282 10.10 -2.86 31.79
C ALA A 282 9.62 -4.28 32.03
N ILE A 283 10.46 -5.25 31.66
CA ILE A 283 10.22 -6.61 32.09
C ILE A 283 10.13 -6.42 33.58
N GLN A 284 8.91 -6.23 34.07
CA GLN A 284 8.66 -6.44 35.46
C GLN A 284 9.03 -7.91 35.59
N GLU A 285 10.23 -8.14 36.08
CA GLU A 285 10.53 -9.38 36.75
C GLU A 285 9.45 -9.54 37.81
N VAL A 286 8.31 -10.04 37.35
CA VAL A 286 7.34 -10.60 38.27
C VAL A 286 8.11 -11.72 38.93
N ALA A 287 8.39 -11.53 40.20
CA ALA A 287 9.03 -12.51 41.11
C ALA A 287 8.15 -13.76 41.16
N ALA A 288 8.19 -14.56 40.12
CA ALA A 288 7.61 -15.88 40.03
C ALA A 288 8.72 -16.83 39.61
N GLY A 289 9.41 -17.36 40.58
CA GLY A 289 10.35 -18.47 40.48
C GLY A 289 11.76 -18.05 40.05
N SER A 290 12.58 -17.61 40.99
CA SER A 290 14.01 -17.31 40.88
C SER A 290 14.93 -18.55 40.78
N GLY A 291 14.46 -19.60 40.10
CA GLY A 291 15.28 -20.80 39.86
C GLY A 291 15.96 -20.77 38.50
N PRO A 292 17.16 -21.38 38.34
CA PRO A 292 17.83 -21.51 37.06
C PRO A 292 16.95 -22.31 36.07
N VAL A 293 16.85 -21.81 34.81
CA VAL A 293 16.14 -22.51 33.75
C VAL A 293 17.03 -23.60 33.17
N PRO A 294 16.60 -24.88 33.15
CA PRO A 294 17.40 -25.99 32.59
C PRO A 294 17.77 -25.75 31.11
N ALA A 295 18.88 -26.31 30.67
CA ALA A 295 19.29 -26.24 29.27
C ALA A 295 18.20 -26.80 28.33
N GLY A 296 17.91 -26.09 27.23
CA GLY A 296 16.85 -26.48 26.29
C GLY A 296 15.44 -26.03 26.66
N LYS A 297 15.25 -25.38 27.82
CA LYS A 297 13.98 -24.84 28.28
C LYS A 297 14.01 -23.31 28.34
N VAL A 298 12.84 -22.69 28.32
CA VAL A 298 12.65 -21.23 28.42
C VAL A 298 11.53 -20.91 29.40
N ARG A 299 11.64 -19.81 30.08
CA ARG A 299 10.58 -19.31 30.97
C ARG A 299 9.68 -18.38 30.19
N VAL A 300 8.39 -18.63 30.23
CA VAL A 300 7.37 -17.82 29.54
C VAL A 300 7.19 -16.50 30.31
N PRO A 301 7.46 -15.32 29.68
CA PRO A 301 7.24 -14.02 30.31
C PRO A 301 5.75 -13.70 30.37
N ASP A 302 5.38 -12.76 31.25
CA ASP A 302 4.05 -12.16 31.19
C ASP A 302 3.98 -11.16 30.03
N MET A 303 3.12 -11.46 29.09
CA MET A 303 2.88 -10.63 27.92
C MET A 303 1.45 -10.06 27.89
N THR A 304 0.68 -10.22 28.99
CA THR A 304 -0.67 -9.67 29.12
C THR A 304 -0.66 -8.16 28.85
N GLY A 305 -1.60 -7.67 28.04
CA GLY A 305 -1.67 -6.28 27.61
C GLY A 305 -0.72 -5.90 26.48
N TRP A 306 0.10 -6.84 25.99
CA TRP A 306 0.99 -6.53 24.87
C TRP A 306 0.24 -6.56 23.54
N PRO A 307 0.63 -5.65 22.60
CA PRO A 307 0.15 -5.74 21.22
C PRO A 307 0.61 -7.06 20.55
N ALA A 308 -0.21 -7.62 19.70
CA ALA A 308 0.02 -8.92 19.04
C ALA A 308 1.43 -9.05 18.44
N ARG A 309 1.91 -8.02 17.75
CA ARG A 309 3.26 -8.02 17.16
C ARG A 309 4.40 -8.14 18.19
N ALA A 310 4.25 -7.48 19.34
CA ALA A 310 5.27 -7.52 20.40
C ALA A 310 5.28 -8.88 21.07
N ALA A 311 4.11 -9.44 21.39
CA ALA A 311 3.97 -10.75 22.01
C ALA A 311 4.47 -11.88 21.08
N LEU A 312 4.15 -11.80 19.78
CA LEU A 312 4.64 -12.75 18.77
C LEU A 312 6.17 -12.71 18.65
N LYS A 313 6.74 -11.51 18.56
CA LYS A 313 8.19 -11.35 18.47
C LYS A 313 8.88 -11.95 19.71
N ALA A 314 8.39 -11.66 20.91
CA ALA A 314 8.92 -12.20 22.13
C ALA A 314 8.84 -13.73 22.19
N ALA A 315 7.72 -14.32 21.76
CA ALA A 315 7.56 -15.76 21.69
C ALA A 315 8.58 -16.41 20.73
N LEU A 316 8.77 -15.82 19.54
CA LEU A 316 9.76 -16.30 18.57
C LEU A 316 11.19 -16.15 19.07
N ASP A 317 11.53 -15.02 19.70
CA ASP A 317 12.86 -14.77 20.30
C ASP A 317 13.19 -15.76 21.43
N LEU A 318 12.16 -16.23 22.16
CA LEU A 318 12.26 -17.29 23.17
C LEU A 318 12.44 -18.70 22.58
N GLY A 319 12.17 -18.85 21.26
CA GLY A 319 12.23 -20.15 20.58
C GLY A 319 11.02 -21.05 20.87
N VAL A 320 9.87 -20.47 21.16
CA VAL A 320 8.58 -21.20 21.27
C VAL A 320 7.72 -20.93 20.04
N SER A 321 6.73 -21.80 19.77
CA SER A 321 5.85 -21.74 18.62
C SER A 321 4.53 -21.04 18.98
N PRO A 322 4.32 -19.76 18.61
CA PRO A 322 3.10 -19.03 18.95
C PRO A 322 1.91 -19.51 18.13
N LYS A 323 0.78 -19.77 18.80
CA LYS A 323 -0.55 -19.99 18.20
C LYS A 323 -1.44 -18.82 18.61
N VAL A 324 -1.92 -18.06 17.61
CA VAL A 324 -2.64 -16.79 17.83
C VAL A 324 -4.13 -16.95 17.58
N SER A 325 -4.93 -16.29 18.41
CA SER A 325 -6.39 -16.15 18.25
C SER A 325 -6.81 -14.74 18.62
N GLY A 326 -7.67 -14.11 17.82
CA GLY A 326 -8.15 -12.76 18.03
C GLY A 326 -7.19 -11.65 17.55
N THR A 327 -7.52 -10.40 17.84
CA THR A 327 -6.78 -9.19 17.45
C THR A 327 -6.80 -8.15 18.57
N GLY A 328 -5.78 -7.28 18.65
CA GLY A 328 -5.71 -6.22 19.66
C GLY A 328 -4.62 -6.43 20.69
N LEU A 329 -4.99 -6.40 21.98
CA LEU A 329 -4.07 -6.61 23.11
C LEU A 329 -4.19 -8.05 23.64
N LEU A 330 -3.07 -8.61 24.08
CA LEU A 330 -3.05 -9.96 24.68
C LEU A 330 -3.82 -9.98 26.00
N VAL A 331 -4.87 -10.79 26.05
CA VAL A 331 -5.70 -10.97 27.28
C VAL A 331 -5.40 -12.29 27.97
N THR A 332 -5.01 -13.31 27.22
CA THR A 332 -4.73 -14.63 27.79
C THR A 332 -3.56 -15.29 27.07
N GLN A 333 -2.68 -15.93 27.83
CA GLN A 333 -1.59 -16.74 27.31
C GLN A 333 -1.54 -18.11 28.00
N THR A 334 -1.22 -19.14 27.24
CA THR A 334 -1.06 -20.50 27.75
C THR A 334 0.12 -21.17 27.05
N PRO A 335 1.18 -21.60 27.77
CA PRO A 335 1.34 -21.66 29.23
C PRO A 335 1.33 -20.32 29.95
N SER A 336 0.97 -20.33 31.23
CA SER A 336 0.88 -19.12 32.05
C SER A 336 2.25 -18.45 32.26
N PRO A 337 2.28 -17.14 32.55
CA PRO A 337 3.51 -16.43 32.91
C PRO A 337 4.30 -17.15 33.99
N GLY A 338 5.63 -17.18 33.84
CA GLY A 338 6.54 -17.83 34.81
C GLY A 338 6.74 -19.33 34.58
N GLN A 339 5.90 -20.02 33.83
CA GLN A 339 6.08 -21.45 33.53
C GLN A 339 7.33 -21.69 32.67
N VAL A 340 8.01 -22.81 32.93
CA VAL A 340 9.18 -23.27 32.16
C VAL A 340 8.75 -24.34 31.18
N VAL A 341 8.97 -24.08 29.90
CA VAL A 341 8.59 -24.95 28.78
C VAL A 341 9.80 -25.32 27.95
N ASP A 342 9.67 -26.37 27.14
CA ASP A 342 10.74 -26.74 26.20
C ASP A 342 10.79 -25.75 25.04
N LYS A 343 11.98 -25.51 24.46
CA LYS A 343 12.09 -24.79 23.20
C LYS A 343 11.31 -25.55 22.12
N GLY A 344 10.55 -24.83 21.31
CA GLY A 344 9.62 -25.39 20.33
C GLY A 344 8.21 -25.67 20.86
N ALA A 345 7.96 -25.58 22.19
CA ALA A 345 6.62 -25.77 22.77
C ALA A 345 5.62 -24.75 22.19
N THR A 346 4.35 -25.15 22.07
CA THR A 346 3.29 -24.25 21.61
C THR A 346 2.91 -23.26 22.70
N LEU A 347 2.87 -21.97 22.37
CA LEU A 347 2.38 -20.89 23.21
C LEU A 347 1.13 -20.28 22.60
N SER A 348 -0.03 -20.59 23.18
CA SER A 348 -1.30 -20.01 22.75
C SER A 348 -1.48 -18.59 23.29
N LEU A 349 -1.81 -17.66 22.41
CA LEU A 349 -1.97 -16.22 22.66
C LEU A 349 -3.35 -15.79 22.17
N VAL A 350 -4.20 -15.30 23.08
CA VAL A 350 -5.54 -14.80 22.77
C VAL A 350 -5.57 -13.29 22.91
N PHE A 351 -5.99 -12.59 21.86
CA PHE A 351 -6.03 -11.15 21.77
C PHE A 351 -7.47 -10.66 21.66
N GLU A 352 -7.78 -9.52 22.30
CA GLU A 352 -9.06 -8.83 22.17
C GLU A 352 -8.84 -7.38 21.76
N PRO A 353 -9.82 -6.75 21.03
CA PRO A 353 -9.75 -5.35 20.68
C PRO A 353 -9.55 -4.48 21.94
N ALA A 354 -8.70 -3.45 21.84
CA ALA A 354 -8.60 -2.45 22.90
C ALA A 354 -9.96 -1.74 23.01
N SER A 355 -10.59 -1.81 24.17
CA SER A 355 -11.87 -1.15 24.50
C SER A 355 -11.73 0.37 24.53
#